data_a24b868875e420ea1d2ae9bfe46acc77
#
_entry.id   a24b868875e420ea1d2ae9bfe46acc77
#
_cell.length_a   1.000
_cell.length_b   1.000
_cell.length_c   1.000
_cell.angle_alpha   90.00
_cell.angle_beta   90.00
_cell.angle_gamma   90.00
#
_symmetry.space_group_name_H-M   'P 1'
#
loop_
_entity.id
_entity.type
_entity.pdbx_description
1 polymer ?
#
loop_
_entity_poly.entity_id
_entity_poly.type
_entity_poly.pdbx_seq_one_letter_code
_entity_poly.pdbx_strand_id
1 'polypeptide(L)'
;RFLNCGLRIWHLVITPRPGETFSEFDLIKLIHLYDGRTERTGLKNSIRFRLGDDGTESCTAAELPRLLGLPAETGATPELKCGTLELLIGAHNDADNPYVDVFDTLRQAREADSATASRQLKTWMQSDCVQRRIIMAYCGIVTGIFDFDKIDDEEALDTLEPTFAGSSAFLRIHRRTLISIADDDRSMRECWNSVGISPYLILPHALLLYNETLVDMAERTLDTALADADAKLDALEDAHSKADRRLNTLYLPNVFNYVTERSLVEAGSECRGSNARRSAVLAKLELLKGDIDIVRERERNRGQVVIQVLLAVISMLQLK
;
A
#
# COMPACT_ATOMS: atom_id res chain seq x y z
N ARG A 1 -15.71 5.20 -9.68
CA ARG A 1 -15.34 3.93 -10.33
C ARG A 1 -13.97 4.14 -10.96
N PHE A 2 -12.94 3.80 -10.25
CA PHE A 2 -11.61 3.75 -10.84
C PHE A 2 -11.48 2.41 -11.54
N LEU A 3 -11.39 2.48 -12.88
CA LEU A 3 -10.93 1.43 -13.79
C LEU A 3 -11.80 0.16 -13.88
N ASN A 4 -11.85 -0.39 -15.06
CA ASN A 4 -12.60 -1.60 -15.45
C ASN A 4 -12.19 -2.91 -14.72
N CYS A 5 -11.35 -2.82 -13.68
CA CYS A 5 -10.87 -3.97 -12.89
C CYS A 5 -11.71 -4.24 -11.62
N GLY A 6 -12.76 -3.43 -11.34
CA GLY A 6 -13.60 -3.60 -10.16
C GLY A 6 -13.02 -3.05 -8.85
N LEU A 7 -11.84 -2.44 -8.87
CA LEU A 7 -11.24 -1.80 -7.70
C LEU A 7 -12.05 -0.57 -7.28
N ARG A 8 -12.35 -0.47 -5.99
CA ARG A 8 -12.95 0.72 -5.37
C ARG A 8 -11.97 1.25 -4.33
N ILE A 9 -11.58 2.50 -4.45
CA ILE A 9 -10.76 3.19 -3.45
C ILE A 9 -11.69 4.08 -2.63
N TRP A 10 -11.65 3.90 -1.31
CA TRP A 10 -12.37 4.70 -0.36
C TRP A 10 -11.40 5.63 0.33
N HIS A 11 -11.80 6.87 0.45
CA HIS A 11 -11.09 7.87 1.21
C HIS A 11 -11.90 8.15 2.49
N LEU A 12 -11.26 7.93 3.63
CA LEU A 12 -11.84 8.19 4.95
C LEU A 12 -11.05 9.29 5.63
N VAL A 13 -11.69 10.40 5.91
CA VAL A 13 -11.10 11.49 6.70
C VAL A 13 -11.46 11.27 8.15
N ILE A 14 -10.46 11.17 9.00
CA ILE A 14 -10.62 11.00 10.44
C ILE A 14 -10.04 12.23 11.12
N THR A 15 -10.88 12.97 11.83
CA THR A 15 -10.48 14.12 12.62
C THR A 15 -10.74 13.87 14.09
N PRO A 16 -9.94 14.45 15.00
CA PRO A 16 -10.28 14.43 16.42
C PRO A 16 -11.57 15.22 16.66
N ARG A 17 -12.19 15.02 17.83
CA ARG A 17 -13.34 15.85 18.23
C ARG A 17 -12.91 17.31 18.37
N PRO A 18 -13.81 18.27 18.19
CA PRO A 18 -13.50 19.67 18.47
C PRO A 18 -12.96 19.84 19.89
N GLY A 19 -11.76 20.44 20.00
CA GLY A 19 -11.05 20.62 21.27
C GLY A 19 -10.25 19.42 21.78
N GLU A 20 -10.24 18.30 21.04
CA GLU A 20 -9.37 17.15 21.31
C GLU A 20 -8.26 17.06 20.27
N THR A 21 -7.15 16.41 20.60
CA THR A 21 -6.04 16.11 19.68
C THR A 21 -5.77 14.61 19.70
N PHE A 22 -5.23 14.06 18.61
CA PHE A 22 -4.72 12.69 18.63
C PHE A 22 -3.38 12.63 19.36
N SER A 23 -3.23 11.65 20.23
CA SER A 23 -1.90 11.29 20.71
C SER A 23 -1.13 10.51 19.66
N GLU A 24 0.20 10.47 19.78
CA GLU A 24 1.07 9.65 18.91
C GLU A 24 0.62 8.19 18.92
N PHE A 25 0.20 7.69 20.06
CA PHE A 25 -0.27 6.32 20.20
C PHE A 25 -1.59 6.06 19.45
N ASP A 26 -2.48 7.05 19.39
CA ASP A 26 -3.71 6.95 18.62
C ASP A 26 -3.42 6.96 17.11
N LEU A 27 -2.45 7.75 16.66
CA LEU A 27 -2.01 7.76 15.26
C LEU A 27 -1.42 6.40 14.85
N ILE A 28 -0.60 5.79 15.69
CA ILE A 28 -0.06 4.44 15.43
C ILE A 28 -1.19 3.40 15.36
N LYS A 29 -2.19 3.48 16.23
CA LYS A 29 -3.37 2.60 16.17
C LYS A 29 -4.15 2.76 14.86
N LEU A 30 -4.29 4.01 14.36
CA LEU A 30 -4.98 4.27 13.09
C LEU A 30 -4.28 3.62 11.89
N ILE A 31 -2.95 3.56 11.88
CA ILE A 31 -2.17 2.89 10.83
C ILE A 31 -2.54 1.40 10.75
N HIS A 32 -2.82 0.79 11.89
CA HIS A 32 -3.16 -0.62 11.98
C HIS A 32 -4.66 -0.92 11.89
N LEU A 33 -5.51 0.09 11.72
CA LEU A 33 -6.95 -0.04 11.83
C LEU A 33 -7.56 -1.13 10.94
N TYR A 34 -7.05 -1.29 9.72
CA TYR A 34 -7.50 -2.31 8.76
C TYR A 34 -6.39 -3.28 8.36
N ASP A 35 -5.35 -3.38 9.17
CA ASP A 35 -4.31 -4.38 9.05
C ASP A 35 -4.76 -5.72 9.67
N GLY A 36 -4.30 -6.85 9.15
CA GLY A 36 -4.52 -8.17 9.75
C GLY A 36 -4.06 -8.28 11.21
N ARG A 37 -3.20 -7.38 11.66
CA ARG A 37 -2.79 -7.27 13.07
C ARG A 37 -3.91 -6.75 13.98
N THR A 38 -4.82 -5.92 13.46
CA THR A 38 -5.94 -5.38 14.23
C THR A 38 -6.97 -6.42 14.61
N GLU A 39 -7.09 -7.51 13.87
CA GLU A 39 -7.96 -8.64 14.25
C GLU A 39 -7.49 -9.29 15.55
N ARG A 40 -6.17 -9.40 15.72
CA ARG A 40 -5.55 -9.94 16.94
C ARG A 40 -5.65 -9.01 18.14
N THR A 41 -5.70 -7.71 17.93
CA THR A 41 -5.70 -6.70 18.99
C THR A 41 -7.09 -6.23 19.40
N GLY A 42 -8.13 -6.63 18.67
CA GLY A 42 -9.51 -6.17 18.91
C GLY A 42 -9.75 -4.68 18.59
N LEU A 43 -8.79 -4.00 17.96
CA LEU A 43 -8.88 -2.56 17.65
C LEU A 43 -10.10 -2.20 16.81
N LYS A 44 -10.49 -3.07 15.85
CA LYS A 44 -11.68 -2.85 15.00
C LYS A 44 -12.96 -2.68 15.81
N ASN A 45 -13.08 -3.35 16.96
CA ASN A 45 -14.25 -3.28 17.82
C ASN A 45 -14.16 -2.14 18.85
N SER A 46 -12.95 -1.68 19.17
CA SER A 46 -12.72 -0.63 20.17
C SER A 46 -12.79 0.77 19.59
N ILE A 47 -12.43 0.95 18.32
CA ILE A 47 -12.47 2.26 17.66
C ILE A 47 -13.88 2.51 17.14
N ARG A 48 -14.46 3.65 17.52
CA ARG A 48 -15.78 4.10 17.11
C ARG A 48 -15.67 5.37 16.29
N PHE A 49 -16.37 5.40 15.19
CA PHE A 49 -16.55 6.57 14.35
C PHE A 49 -17.93 7.17 14.59
N ARG A 50 -18.02 8.48 14.60
CA ARG A 50 -19.29 9.20 14.50
C ARG A 50 -19.57 9.48 13.03
N LEU A 51 -20.80 9.28 12.62
CA LEU A 51 -21.27 9.48 11.25
C LEU A 51 -22.15 10.72 11.19
N GLY A 52 -21.96 11.52 10.14
CA GLY A 52 -22.73 12.75 9.92
C GLY A 52 -22.25 13.94 10.76
N ASP A 53 -22.69 15.12 10.35
CA ASP A 53 -22.30 16.39 10.97
C ASP A 53 -22.88 16.54 12.37
N ASP A 54 -24.01 15.91 12.66
CA ASP A 54 -24.68 15.92 13.96
C ASP A 54 -24.13 14.87 14.95
N GLY A 55 -23.31 13.93 14.46
CA GLY A 55 -22.65 12.91 15.27
C GLY A 55 -23.59 12.00 16.07
N THR A 56 -24.87 11.91 15.66
CA THR A 56 -25.90 11.12 16.36
C THR A 56 -25.73 9.62 16.14
N GLU A 57 -25.23 9.22 14.97
CA GLU A 57 -24.94 7.84 14.67
C GLU A 57 -23.46 7.50 14.95
N SER A 58 -23.23 6.32 15.47
CA SER A 58 -21.86 5.82 15.67
C SER A 58 -21.75 4.37 15.22
N CYS A 59 -20.61 4.04 14.63
CA CYS A 59 -20.27 2.67 14.26
C CYS A 59 -18.86 2.30 14.72
N THR A 60 -18.60 1.02 14.85
CA THR A 60 -17.25 0.51 15.04
C THR A 60 -16.50 0.44 13.72
N ALA A 61 -15.18 0.38 13.77
CA ALA A 61 -14.37 0.15 12.56
C ALA A 61 -14.71 -1.17 11.86
N ALA A 62 -15.18 -2.18 12.60
CA ALA A 62 -15.64 -3.45 12.04
C ALA A 62 -16.95 -3.32 11.24
N GLU A 63 -17.83 -2.41 11.63
CA GLU A 63 -19.12 -2.16 10.96
C GLU A 63 -19.01 -1.22 9.76
N LEU A 64 -17.96 -0.39 9.73
CA LEU A 64 -17.76 0.65 8.72
C LEU A 64 -17.83 0.11 7.28
N PRO A 65 -17.21 -1.03 6.91
CA PRO A 65 -17.31 -1.58 5.56
C PRO A 65 -18.73 -1.82 5.10
N ARG A 66 -19.59 -2.36 5.99
CA ARG A 66 -21.01 -2.63 5.72
C ARG A 66 -21.77 -1.32 5.49
N LEU A 67 -21.50 -0.30 6.29
CA LEU A 67 -22.13 1.01 6.17
C LEU A 67 -21.74 1.73 4.88
N LEU A 68 -20.52 1.53 4.41
CA LEU A 68 -20.05 2.04 3.11
C LEU A 68 -20.65 1.27 1.91
N GLY A 69 -21.60 0.35 2.15
CA GLY A 69 -22.23 -0.43 1.08
C GLY A 69 -21.28 -1.37 0.37
N LEU A 70 -20.20 -1.77 1.05
CA LEU A 70 -19.36 -2.85 0.56
C LEU A 70 -20.17 -4.15 0.67
N PRO A 71 -20.33 -4.91 -0.43
CA PRO A 71 -21.09 -6.13 -0.38
C PRO A 71 -20.46 -7.06 0.67
N ALA A 72 -21.27 -7.46 1.65
CA ALA A 72 -20.98 -8.65 2.42
C ALA A 72 -21.14 -9.82 1.44
N GLU A 73 -20.09 -10.11 0.69
CA GLU A 73 -20.11 -11.27 -0.18
C GLU A 73 -20.27 -12.51 0.69
N THR A 74 -21.25 -13.29 0.30
CA THR A 74 -21.55 -14.60 0.85
C THR A 74 -20.26 -15.43 0.89
N GLY A 75 -19.60 -15.46 2.05
CA GLY A 75 -18.48 -16.34 2.34
C GLY A 75 -17.06 -15.77 2.23
N ALA A 76 -16.86 -14.60 1.63
CA ALA A 76 -15.57 -13.91 1.67
C ALA A 76 -15.78 -12.52 2.27
N THR A 77 -15.18 -12.24 3.41
CA THR A 77 -15.05 -10.88 3.89
C THR A 77 -14.29 -10.08 2.83
N PRO A 78 -14.85 -8.95 2.31
CA PRO A 78 -14.09 -8.10 1.42
C PRO A 78 -12.79 -7.74 2.14
N GLU A 79 -11.66 -8.08 1.54
CA GLU A 79 -10.36 -7.68 2.08
C GLU A 79 -10.25 -6.17 1.96
N LEU A 80 -10.56 -5.49 3.03
CA LEU A 80 -10.21 -4.09 3.19
C LEU A 80 -8.71 -4.04 3.44
N LYS A 81 -7.96 -3.72 2.40
CA LYS A 81 -6.57 -3.33 2.58
C LYS A 81 -6.55 -1.86 2.94
N CYS A 82 -6.05 -1.54 4.13
CA CYS A 82 -5.64 -0.18 4.43
C CYS A 82 -4.47 0.15 3.52
N GLY A 83 -4.71 1.06 2.57
CA GLY A 83 -3.70 1.42 1.61
C GLY A 83 -2.64 2.31 2.21
N THR A 84 -3.05 3.42 2.79
CA THR A 84 -2.14 4.45 3.30
C THR A 84 -2.87 5.34 4.27
N LEU A 85 -2.22 5.71 5.36
CA LEU A 85 -2.63 6.80 6.24
C LEU A 85 -1.88 8.04 5.78
N GLU A 86 -2.60 9.07 5.39
CA GLU A 86 -2.04 10.41 5.21
C GLU A 86 -2.22 11.16 6.51
N LEU A 87 -1.11 11.56 7.12
CA LEU A 87 -1.09 12.41 8.30
C LEU A 87 -0.65 13.79 7.86
N LEU A 88 -1.51 14.76 8.13
CA LEU A 88 -1.29 16.15 7.82
C LEU A 88 -1.01 16.88 9.12
N ILE A 89 0.21 17.37 9.23
CA ILE A 89 0.62 18.22 10.35
C ILE A 89 0.75 19.63 9.78
N GLY A 90 -0.22 20.49 10.12
CA GLY A 90 -0.12 21.92 9.81
C GLY A 90 0.99 22.54 10.65
N ALA A 91 1.98 23.11 9.98
CA ALA A 91 3.09 23.78 10.65
C ALA A 91 2.72 25.19 11.16
N HIS A 92 1.48 25.62 10.90
CA HIS A 92 1.11 27.01 11.03
C HIS A 92 0.71 27.40 12.45
N ASN A 93 1.44 28.37 13.01
CA ASN A 93 1.14 29.15 14.22
C ASN A 93 0.94 28.42 15.55
N ASP A 94 1.14 27.14 15.63
CA ASP A 94 1.32 26.49 16.93
C ASP A 94 2.80 26.60 17.31
N ALA A 95 3.15 27.71 17.97
CA ALA A 95 4.47 27.89 18.58
C ALA A 95 4.84 26.73 19.53
N ASP A 96 3.87 25.88 19.85
CA ASP A 96 3.99 24.74 20.73
C ASP A 96 3.96 23.38 19.99
N ASN A 97 3.97 23.36 18.63
CA ASN A 97 4.04 22.09 17.90
C ASN A 97 5.50 21.60 17.82
N PRO A 98 5.88 20.63 18.65
CA PRO A 98 7.27 20.19 18.75
C PRO A 98 7.79 19.50 17.46
N TYR A 99 6.90 19.08 16.58
CA TYR A 99 7.29 18.47 15.30
C TYR A 99 7.80 19.50 14.29
N VAL A 100 7.37 20.76 14.39
CA VAL A 100 7.82 21.84 13.49
C VAL A 100 9.32 22.08 13.66
N ASP A 101 9.81 22.12 14.90
CA ASP A 101 11.23 22.32 15.18
C ASP A 101 12.11 21.19 14.61
N VAL A 102 11.61 19.93 14.65
CA VAL A 102 12.30 18.77 14.04
C VAL A 102 12.49 18.99 12.55
N PHE A 103 11.43 19.43 11.87
CA PHE A 103 11.43 19.57 10.42
C PHE A 103 12.17 20.81 9.94
N ASP A 104 12.13 21.89 10.71
CA ASP A 104 12.95 23.07 10.44
C ASP A 104 14.43 22.74 10.59
N THR A 105 14.79 21.97 11.60
CA THR A 105 16.16 21.47 11.77
C THR A 105 16.59 20.56 10.62
N LEU A 106 15.74 19.65 10.18
CA LEU A 106 15.99 18.79 9.01
C LEU A 106 16.14 19.59 7.72
N ARG A 107 15.28 20.59 7.51
CA ARG A 107 15.37 21.48 6.35
C ARG A 107 16.68 22.24 6.31
N GLN A 108 17.09 22.85 7.42
CA GLN A 108 18.35 23.59 7.54
C GLN A 108 19.56 22.66 7.36
N ALA A 109 19.52 21.46 7.95
CA ALA A 109 20.60 20.49 7.83
C ALA A 109 20.77 20.01 6.37
N ARG A 110 19.68 19.90 5.61
CA ARG A 110 19.71 19.45 4.21
C ARG A 110 20.27 20.49 3.26
N GLU A 111 20.19 21.79 3.59
CA GLU A 111 20.82 22.88 2.81
C GLU A 111 22.35 22.82 2.92
N ALA A 112 22.89 22.16 3.96
CA ALA A 112 24.33 22.04 4.14
C ALA A 112 24.93 20.93 3.27
N ASP A 113 24.75 19.70 3.59
CA ASP A 113 25.03 18.47 2.83
C ASP A 113 24.53 17.26 3.64
N SER A 114 24.36 16.10 3.00
CA SER A 114 23.74 14.93 3.67
C SER A 114 24.55 14.40 4.87
N ALA A 115 25.87 14.46 4.82
CA ALA A 115 26.74 14.00 5.92
C ALA A 115 26.71 14.95 7.11
N THR A 116 26.70 16.26 6.84
CA THR A 116 26.53 17.31 7.86
C THR A 116 25.15 17.25 8.46
N ALA A 117 24.10 17.05 7.65
CA ALA A 117 22.72 16.87 8.08
C ALA A 117 22.58 15.71 9.08
N SER A 118 23.07 14.53 8.73
CA SER A 118 23.04 13.35 9.61
C SER A 118 23.78 13.58 10.92
N ARG A 119 24.92 14.27 10.88
CA ARG A 119 25.71 14.57 12.07
C ARG A 119 25.00 15.58 12.97
N GLN A 120 24.44 16.65 12.41
CA GLN A 120 23.69 17.66 13.16
C GLN A 120 22.46 17.06 13.82
N LEU A 121 21.70 16.24 13.07
CA LEU A 121 20.53 15.56 13.58
C LEU A 121 20.90 14.60 14.72
N LYS A 122 21.97 13.82 14.57
CA LYS A 122 22.46 12.93 15.62
C LYS A 122 22.90 13.71 16.88
N THR A 123 23.58 14.83 16.69
CA THR A 123 23.96 15.72 17.81
C THR A 123 22.73 16.28 18.50
N TRP A 124 21.75 16.69 17.72
CA TRP A 124 20.48 17.24 18.25
C TRP A 124 19.67 16.19 19.00
N MET A 125 19.54 14.97 18.48
CA MET A 125 18.91 13.84 19.17
C MET A 125 19.58 13.52 20.53
N GLN A 126 20.88 13.73 20.64
CA GLN A 126 21.65 13.46 21.86
C GLN A 126 21.61 14.62 22.86
N SER A 127 21.22 15.82 22.44
CA SER A 127 21.30 17.02 23.25
C SER A 127 20.15 17.20 24.25
N ASP A 128 18.98 16.65 23.96
CA ASP A 128 17.78 16.83 24.77
C ASP A 128 16.89 15.58 24.72
N CYS A 129 16.49 15.06 25.91
CA CYS A 129 15.62 13.89 25.98
C CYS A 129 14.19 14.17 25.48
N VAL A 130 13.69 15.40 25.53
CA VAL A 130 12.38 15.76 24.98
C VAL A 130 12.39 15.67 23.46
N GLN A 131 13.42 16.24 22.83
CA GLN A 131 13.60 16.19 21.39
C GLN A 131 13.77 14.74 20.90
N ARG A 132 14.56 13.94 21.59
CA ARG A 132 14.71 12.52 21.30
C ARG A 132 13.37 11.79 21.34
N ARG A 133 12.56 12.04 22.36
CA ARG A 133 11.22 11.43 22.49
C ARG A 133 10.30 11.81 21.33
N ILE A 134 10.31 13.05 20.90
CA ILE A 134 9.51 13.53 19.77
C ILE A 134 9.94 12.82 18.47
N ILE A 135 11.24 12.73 18.22
CA ILE A 135 11.78 12.01 17.05
C ILE A 135 11.38 10.54 17.07
N MET A 136 11.53 9.88 18.22
CA MET A 136 11.15 8.49 18.36
C MET A 136 9.64 8.27 18.15
N ALA A 137 8.80 9.17 18.69
CA ALA A 137 7.36 9.14 18.47
C ALA A 137 7.01 9.30 16.99
N TYR A 138 7.65 10.24 16.30
CA TYR A 138 7.48 10.42 14.87
C TYR A 138 7.89 9.17 14.06
N CYS A 139 9.03 8.57 14.40
CA CYS A 139 9.46 7.31 13.79
C CYS A 139 8.46 6.19 14.01
N GLY A 140 7.88 6.10 15.21
CA GLY A 140 6.80 5.16 15.53
C GLY A 140 5.55 5.38 14.68
N ILE A 141 5.16 6.64 14.46
CA ILE A 141 4.03 7.00 13.59
C ILE A 141 4.33 6.60 12.14
N VAL A 142 5.54 6.89 11.63
CA VAL A 142 5.93 6.57 10.26
C VAL A 142 5.97 5.06 10.02
N THR A 143 6.60 4.33 10.92
CA THR A 143 6.82 2.87 10.78
C THR A 143 5.63 2.03 11.25
N GLY A 144 4.74 2.59 12.05
CA GLY A 144 3.64 1.87 12.70
C GLY A 144 4.11 0.98 13.85
N ILE A 145 5.22 1.30 14.51
CA ILE A 145 5.76 0.53 15.64
C ILE A 145 5.16 1.09 16.94
N PHE A 146 4.54 0.23 17.75
CA PHE A 146 3.94 0.63 19.03
C PHE A 146 4.98 0.95 20.11
N ASP A 147 6.11 0.25 20.11
CA ASP A 147 7.22 0.46 21.03
C ASP A 147 8.23 1.45 20.43
N PHE A 148 7.76 2.64 20.05
CA PHE A 148 8.57 3.61 19.32
C PHE A 148 9.74 4.17 20.13
N ASP A 149 9.70 4.10 21.44
CA ASP A 149 10.79 4.46 22.36
C ASP A 149 11.97 3.48 22.31
N LYS A 150 11.79 2.34 21.64
CA LYS A 150 12.84 1.32 21.44
C LYS A 150 13.47 1.34 20.03
N ILE A 151 13.02 2.23 19.17
CA ILE A 151 13.64 2.42 17.84
C ILE A 151 15.08 2.89 18.05
N ASP A 152 16.03 2.28 17.34
CA ASP A 152 17.43 2.69 17.45
C ASP A 152 17.73 3.98 16.67
N ASP A 153 18.88 4.59 16.96
CA ASP A 153 19.27 5.88 16.40
C ASP A 153 19.45 5.81 14.87
N GLU A 154 19.92 4.68 14.31
CA GLU A 154 20.11 4.51 12.87
C GLU A 154 18.78 4.40 12.15
N GLU A 155 17.85 3.61 12.67
CA GLU A 155 16.49 3.49 12.14
C GLU A 155 15.74 4.82 12.24
N ALA A 156 15.92 5.56 13.32
CA ALA A 156 15.34 6.88 13.48
C ALA A 156 15.87 7.87 12.42
N LEU A 157 17.17 7.89 12.19
CA LEU A 157 17.80 8.74 11.18
C LEU A 157 17.32 8.41 9.76
N ASP A 158 17.26 7.13 9.41
CA ASP A 158 16.74 6.67 8.12
C ASP A 158 15.26 7.05 7.94
N THR A 159 14.46 6.88 9.00
CA THR A 159 13.04 7.22 8.98
C THR A 159 12.79 8.72 8.82
N LEU A 160 13.67 9.56 9.34
CA LEU A 160 13.59 11.02 9.22
C LEU A 160 13.99 11.55 7.86
N GLU A 161 14.68 10.75 7.04
CA GLU A 161 15.06 11.20 5.69
C GLU A 161 13.80 11.42 4.83
N PRO A 162 13.57 12.66 4.32
CA PRO A 162 12.37 12.93 3.55
C PRO A 162 12.42 12.25 2.18
N THR A 163 11.30 11.71 1.76
CA THR A 163 11.11 11.28 0.37
C THR A 163 11.17 12.47 -0.59
N PHE A 164 10.59 13.57 -0.16
CA PHE A 164 10.60 14.85 -0.89
C PHE A 164 10.63 16.00 0.11
N ALA A 165 11.52 16.98 -0.11
CA ALA A 165 11.50 18.24 0.61
C ALA A 165 11.53 19.38 -0.41
N GLY A 166 10.47 20.14 -0.43
CA GLY A 166 10.34 21.40 -1.17
C GLY A 166 10.46 22.59 -0.24
N SER A 167 10.33 23.80 -0.82
CA SER A 167 10.35 25.04 -0.04
C SER A 167 9.16 25.18 0.93
N SER A 168 8.05 24.49 0.67
CA SER A 168 6.79 24.62 1.41
C SER A 168 6.23 23.28 1.91
N ALA A 169 6.88 22.18 1.64
CA ALA A 169 6.37 20.89 2.06
C ALA A 169 7.49 19.86 2.29
N PHE A 170 7.34 19.10 3.35
CA PHE A 170 8.14 17.95 3.68
C PHE A 170 7.26 16.71 3.57
N LEU A 171 7.66 15.74 2.74
CA LEU A 171 6.91 14.51 2.53
C LEU A 171 7.78 13.30 2.89
N ARG A 172 7.27 12.43 3.73
CA ARG A 172 7.87 11.11 4.00
C ARG A 172 6.85 10.03 3.67
N ILE A 173 7.19 9.15 2.75
CA ILE A 173 6.41 7.95 2.47
C ILE A 173 7.12 6.74 3.06
N HIS A 174 6.36 5.90 3.71
CA HIS A 174 6.78 4.61 4.23
C HIS A 174 5.74 3.54 3.85
N ARG A 175 5.97 2.29 4.21
CA ARG A 175 5.14 1.14 3.79
C ARG A 175 3.63 1.39 3.82
N ARG A 176 3.12 2.07 4.85
CA ARG A 176 1.69 2.28 5.07
C ARG A 176 1.32 3.70 5.47
N THR A 177 2.28 4.58 5.54
CA THR A 177 2.07 5.96 5.93
C THR A 177 2.63 6.91 4.91
N LEU A 178 1.95 8.02 4.74
CA LEU A 178 2.49 9.22 4.15
C LEU A 178 2.31 10.32 5.17
N ILE A 179 3.40 10.97 5.52
CA ILE A 179 3.37 12.17 6.35
C ILE A 179 3.68 13.36 5.47
N SER A 180 2.77 14.32 5.51
CA SER A 180 2.92 15.61 4.85
C SER A 180 2.94 16.70 5.90
N ILE A 181 3.99 17.50 5.88
CA ILE A 181 4.11 18.69 6.71
C ILE A 181 4.28 19.86 5.78
N ALA A 182 3.36 20.80 5.85
CA ALA A 182 3.33 21.95 4.98
C ALA A 182 3.44 23.25 5.76
N ASP A 183 4.22 24.17 5.22
CA ASP A 183 4.49 25.48 5.78
C ASP A 183 3.45 26.53 5.34
N ASP A 184 2.75 26.30 4.24
CA ASP A 184 1.74 27.22 3.70
C ASP A 184 0.33 26.75 4.00
N ASP A 185 -0.22 27.32 5.09
CA ASP A 185 -1.54 26.99 5.61
C ASP A 185 -2.69 27.38 4.66
N ARG A 186 -2.52 28.39 3.83
CA ARG A 186 -3.63 28.95 3.05
C ARG A 186 -3.96 28.12 1.82
N SER A 187 -3.00 27.83 0.99
CA SER A 187 -3.20 27.01 -0.21
C SER A 187 -3.57 25.56 0.14
N MET A 188 -3.04 25.05 1.25
CA MET A 188 -3.37 23.73 1.72
C MET A 188 -4.80 23.65 2.29
N ARG A 189 -5.25 24.61 3.09
CA ARG A 189 -6.63 24.66 3.59
C ARG A 189 -7.65 24.80 2.48
N GLU A 190 -7.40 25.62 1.49
CA GLU A 190 -8.31 25.81 0.35
C GLU A 190 -8.44 24.54 -0.49
N CYS A 191 -7.32 23.83 -0.73
CA CYS A 191 -7.33 22.54 -1.43
C CYS A 191 -7.98 21.43 -0.60
N TRP A 192 -7.77 21.41 0.71
CA TRP A 192 -8.25 20.34 1.59
C TRP A 192 -9.72 20.48 1.96
N ASN A 193 -10.23 21.70 2.12
CA ASN A 193 -11.64 21.95 2.42
C ASN A 193 -12.57 21.41 1.34
N SER A 194 -12.10 21.29 0.09
CA SER A 194 -12.90 20.79 -1.01
C SER A 194 -12.86 19.27 -1.18
N VAL A 195 -11.76 18.61 -0.80
CA VAL A 195 -11.52 17.19 -1.10
C VAL A 195 -11.12 16.37 0.13
N GLY A 196 -10.78 17.02 1.25
CA GLY A 196 -10.35 16.38 2.51
C GLY A 196 -8.94 15.78 2.48
N ILE A 197 -8.21 15.94 1.38
CA ILE A 197 -6.85 15.45 1.18
C ILE A 197 -6.16 16.33 0.12
N SER A 198 -4.85 16.42 0.16
CA SER A 198 -4.10 17.06 -0.92
C SER A 198 -4.41 16.40 -2.27
N PRO A 199 -4.94 17.12 -3.26
CA PRO A 199 -5.28 16.55 -4.55
C PRO A 199 -4.06 15.99 -5.28
N TYR A 200 -2.86 16.50 -5.01
CA TYR A 200 -1.60 16.02 -5.58
C TYR A 200 -1.15 14.67 -5.03
N LEU A 201 -1.66 14.26 -3.87
CA LEU A 201 -1.28 13.01 -3.21
C LEU A 201 -2.27 11.86 -3.43
N ILE A 202 -3.54 12.19 -3.72
CA ILE A 202 -4.59 11.17 -3.98
C ILE A 202 -4.22 10.26 -5.17
N LEU A 203 -3.80 10.87 -6.28
CA LEU A 203 -3.55 10.11 -7.51
C LEU A 203 -2.31 9.21 -7.40
N PRO A 204 -1.16 9.66 -6.88
CA PRO A 204 -0.03 8.79 -6.59
C PRO A 204 -0.39 7.61 -5.68
N HIS A 205 -1.14 7.86 -4.60
CA HIS A 205 -1.61 6.81 -3.71
C HIS A 205 -2.56 5.83 -4.40
N ALA A 206 -3.52 6.34 -5.16
CA ALA A 206 -4.45 5.51 -5.90
C ALA A 206 -3.70 4.59 -6.89
N LEU A 207 -2.65 5.11 -7.54
CA LEU A 207 -1.82 4.32 -8.43
C LEU A 207 -1.05 3.22 -7.69
N LEU A 208 -0.45 3.54 -6.54
CA LEU A 208 0.25 2.55 -5.72
C LEU A 208 -0.67 1.42 -5.28
N LEU A 209 -1.84 1.76 -4.72
CA LEU A 209 -2.84 0.78 -4.28
C LEU A 209 -3.40 -0.06 -5.42
N TYR A 210 -3.64 0.57 -6.56
CA TYR A 210 -4.13 -0.09 -7.75
C TYR A 210 -3.14 -1.15 -8.24
N ASN A 211 -1.88 -0.77 -8.41
CA ASN A 211 -0.83 -1.66 -8.88
C ASN A 211 -0.57 -2.80 -7.88
N GLU A 212 -0.51 -2.50 -6.58
CA GLU A 212 -0.37 -3.52 -5.54
C GLU A 212 -1.52 -4.54 -5.57
N THR A 213 -2.75 -4.05 -5.73
CA THR A 213 -3.93 -4.92 -5.82
C THR A 213 -3.89 -5.82 -7.06
N LEU A 214 -3.44 -5.31 -8.21
CA LEU A 214 -3.29 -6.13 -9.42
C LEU A 214 -2.26 -7.24 -9.23
N VAL A 215 -1.13 -6.93 -8.60
CA VAL A 215 -0.09 -7.92 -8.28
C VAL A 215 -0.63 -8.98 -7.33
N ASP A 216 -1.32 -8.59 -6.27
CA ASP A 216 -1.97 -9.51 -5.32
C ASP A 216 -2.98 -10.44 -6.00
N MET A 217 -3.82 -9.89 -6.87
CA MET A 217 -4.83 -10.67 -7.60
C MET A 217 -4.18 -11.65 -8.60
N ALA A 218 -3.09 -11.24 -9.25
CA ALA A 218 -2.33 -12.11 -10.13
C ALA A 218 -1.67 -13.23 -9.35
N GLU A 219 -0.99 -12.90 -8.23
CA GLU A 219 -0.33 -13.88 -7.37
C GLU A 219 -1.30 -14.96 -6.88
N ARG A 220 -2.45 -14.57 -6.33
CA ARG A 220 -3.47 -15.55 -5.89
C ARG A 220 -3.98 -16.44 -7.01
N THR A 221 -4.17 -15.88 -8.21
CA THR A 221 -4.59 -16.66 -9.37
C THR A 221 -3.55 -17.71 -9.73
N LEU A 222 -2.26 -17.33 -9.73
CA LEU A 222 -1.16 -18.25 -10.03
C LEU A 222 -0.97 -19.28 -8.93
N ASP A 223 -0.99 -18.86 -7.66
CA ASP A 223 -0.83 -19.79 -6.52
C ASP A 223 -1.93 -20.85 -6.50
N THR A 224 -3.16 -20.47 -6.84
CA THR A 224 -4.28 -21.41 -6.94
C THR A 224 -4.07 -22.40 -8.08
N ALA A 225 -3.63 -21.93 -9.24
CA ALA A 225 -3.39 -22.77 -10.41
C ALA A 225 -2.20 -23.73 -10.20
N LEU A 226 -1.12 -23.25 -9.60
CA LEU A 226 0.10 -24.04 -9.33
C LEU A 226 -0.09 -25.06 -8.20
N ALA A 227 -1.04 -24.80 -7.26
CA ALA A 227 -1.34 -25.73 -6.18
C ALA A 227 -2.20 -26.95 -6.63
N ASP A 228 -2.88 -26.86 -7.76
CA ASP A 228 -3.74 -27.92 -8.29
C ASP A 228 -2.94 -28.80 -9.27
N ALA A 229 -2.43 -29.92 -8.74
CA ALA A 229 -1.65 -30.88 -9.53
C ALA A 229 -2.44 -31.57 -10.66
N ASP A 230 -3.78 -31.58 -10.56
CA ASP A 230 -4.69 -32.21 -11.53
C ASP A 230 -5.42 -31.18 -12.40
N ALA A 231 -4.97 -29.90 -12.37
CA ALA A 231 -5.59 -28.84 -13.16
C ALA A 231 -5.64 -29.17 -14.64
N LYS A 232 -6.80 -28.97 -15.23
CA LYS A 232 -6.99 -29.13 -16.69
C LYS A 232 -6.28 -28.02 -17.45
N LEU A 233 -5.85 -28.32 -18.66
CA LEU A 233 -5.15 -27.37 -19.53
C LEU A 233 -5.90 -26.03 -19.66
N ASP A 234 -7.20 -26.08 -19.91
CA ASP A 234 -8.04 -24.87 -20.07
C ASP A 234 -8.01 -23.98 -18.80
N ALA A 235 -7.97 -24.59 -17.61
CA ALA A 235 -7.92 -23.87 -16.34
C ALA A 235 -6.56 -23.19 -16.13
N LEU A 236 -5.47 -23.85 -16.50
CA LEU A 236 -4.12 -23.30 -16.44
C LEU A 236 -3.96 -22.14 -17.43
N GLU A 237 -4.46 -22.30 -18.66
CA GLU A 237 -4.44 -21.26 -19.70
C GLU A 237 -5.28 -20.02 -19.28
N ASP A 238 -6.46 -20.23 -18.70
CA ASP A 238 -7.30 -19.14 -18.17
C ASP A 238 -6.60 -18.40 -17.02
N ALA A 239 -5.98 -19.13 -16.09
CA ALA A 239 -5.23 -18.55 -14.99
C ALA A 239 -4.03 -17.74 -15.48
N HIS A 240 -3.27 -18.28 -16.44
CA HIS A 240 -2.14 -17.59 -17.08
C HIS A 240 -2.62 -16.30 -17.75
N SER A 241 -3.65 -16.37 -18.60
CA SER A 241 -4.19 -15.21 -19.32
C SER A 241 -4.69 -14.12 -18.38
N LYS A 242 -5.38 -14.48 -17.28
CA LYS A 242 -5.84 -13.53 -16.26
C LYS A 242 -4.69 -12.85 -15.53
N ALA A 243 -3.66 -13.61 -15.15
CA ALA A 243 -2.49 -13.06 -14.46
C ALA A 243 -1.66 -12.17 -15.39
N ASP A 244 -1.40 -12.61 -16.64
CA ASP A 244 -0.70 -11.83 -17.65
C ASP A 244 -1.39 -10.49 -17.93
N ARG A 245 -2.70 -10.51 -18.13
CA ARG A 245 -3.48 -9.29 -18.33
C ARG A 245 -3.33 -8.31 -17.17
N ARG A 246 -3.33 -8.79 -15.92
CA ARG A 246 -3.18 -7.94 -14.74
C ARG A 246 -1.79 -7.33 -14.64
N LEU A 247 -0.75 -8.11 -14.90
CA LEU A 247 0.64 -7.70 -14.72
C LEU A 247 1.21 -6.87 -15.87
N ASN A 248 0.74 -7.11 -17.10
CA ASN A 248 1.30 -6.50 -18.31
C ASN A 248 0.35 -5.54 -19.00
N THR A 249 -0.97 -5.78 -18.98
CA THR A 249 -1.93 -4.91 -19.67
C THR A 249 -2.56 -3.88 -18.75
N LEU A 250 -2.96 -4.29 -17.53
CA LEU A 250 -3.65 -3.40 -16.59
C LEU A 250 -2.71 -2.68 -15.63
N TYR A 251 -1.51 -3.19 -15.40
CA TYR A 251 -0.52 -2.54 -14.57
C TYR A 251 -0.12 -1.19 -15.18
N LEU A 252 -0.22 -0.13 -14.38
CA LEU A 252 0.08 1.21 -14.83
C LEU A 252 1.50 1.61 -14.38
N PRO A 253 2.38 2.01 -15.32
CA PRO A 253 3.68 2.56 -14.96
C PRO A 253 3.50 3.91 -14.25
N ASN A 254 4.59 4.43 -13.70
CA ASN A 254 4.60 5.79 -13.17
C ASN A 254 4.39 6.79 -14.32
N VAL A 255 3.21 7.40 -14.35
CA VAL A 255 2.78 8.34 -15.42
C VAL A 255 2.91 9.81 -15.03
N PHE A 256 3.42 10.08 -13.84
CA PHE A 256 3.51 11.44 -13.33
C PHE A 256 4.72 12.19 -13.90
N ASN A 257 4.46 13.40 -14.37
CA ASN A 257 5.51 14.28 -14.93
C ASN A 257 6.15 15.18 -13.88
N TYR A 258 5.41 15.51 -12.82
CA TYR A 258 5.94 16.35 -11.74
C TYR A 258 6.82 15.52 -10.81
N VAL A 259 7.91 16.16 -10.35
CA VAL A 259 8.93 15.49 -9.54
C VAL A 259 8.36 14.93 -8.24
N THR A 260 7.49 15.67 -7.57
CA THR A 260 6.89 15.27 -6.30
C THR A 260 6.09 13.98 -6.42
N GLU A 261 5.13 13.94 -7.33
CA GLU A 261 4.25 12.80 -7.53
C GLU A 261 5.04 11.58 -8.04
N ARG A 262 6.00 11.83 -8.94
CA ARG A 262 6.87 10.77 -9.45
C ARG A 262 7.71 10.16 -8.35
N SER A 263 8.38 10.98 -7.54
CA SER A 263 9.20 10.53 -6.41
C SER A 263 8.37 9.78 -5.36
N LEU A 264 7.13 10.21 -5.10
CA LEU A 264 6.23 9.50 -4.19
C LEU A 264 5.86 8.11 -4.70
N VAL A 265 5.58 7.96 -6.00
CA VAL A 265 5.26 6.64 -6.57
C VAL A 265 6.48 5.74 -6.56
N GLU A 266 7.66 6.25 -6.91
CA GLU A 266 8.91 5.49 -6.91
C GLU A 266 9.27 5.01 -5.50
N ALA A 267 9.37 5.95 -4.55
CA ALA A 267 9.68 5.63 -3.15
C ALA A 267 8.60 4.76 -2.50
N GLY A 268 7.32 5.05 -2.78
CA GLY A 268 6.21 4.22 -2.27
C GLY A 268 6.26 2.80 -2.80
N SER A 269 6.58 2.59 -4.08
CA SER A 269 6.76 1.27 -4.66
C SER A 269 7.93 0.52 -4.05
N GLU A 270 9.03 1.21 -3.78
CA GLU A 270 10.22 0.64 -3.14
C GLU A 270 9.94 0.27 -1.68
N CYS A 271 9.47 1.20 -0.85
CA CYS A 271 9.15 0.96 0.56
C CYS A 271 8.11 -0.16 0.77
N ARG A 272 7.17 -0.32 -0.15
CA ARG A 272 6.16 -1.39 -0.12
C ARG A 272 6.65 -2.70 -0.71
N GLY A 273 7.83 -2.72 -1.31
CA GLY A 273 8.40 -3.88 -1.99
C GLY A 273 7.62 -4.29 -3.25
N SER A 274 6.81 -3.38 -3.82
CA SER A 274 5.88 -3.68 -4.92
C SER A 274 6.60 -4.14 -6.18
N ASN A 275 7.75 -3.55 -6.48
CA ASN A 275 8.56 -3.91 -7.66
C ASN A 275 9.18 -5.30 -7.52
N ALA A 276 9.74 -5.62 -6.35
CA ALA A 276 10.30 -6.94 -6.07
C ALA A 276 9.22 -8.03 -6.12
N ARG A 277 8.05 -7.74 -5.51
CA ARG A 277 6.90 -8.66 -5.53
C ARG A 277 6.37 -8.88 -6.94
N ARG A 278 6.22 -7.81 -7.74
CA ARG A 278 5.82 -7.93 -9.15
C ARG A 278 6.78 -8.82 -9.92
N SER A 279 8.09 -8.64 -9.74
CA SER A 279 9.10 -9.48 -10.39
C SER A 279 8.99 -10.95 -9.99
N ALA A 280 8.74 -11.24 -8.71
CA ALA A 280 8.52 -12.61 -8.23
C ALA A 280 7.24 -13.22 -8.84
N VAL A 281 6.16 -12.45 -8.97
CA VAL A 281 4.91 -12.93 -9.57
C VAL A 281 5.05 -13.15 -11.07
N LEU A 282 5.82 -12.31 -11.77
CA LEU A 282 6.17 -12.54 -13.17
C LEU A 282 6.98 -13.84 -13.37
N ALA A 283 7.90 -14.15 -12.45
CA ALA A 283 8.60 -15.43 -12.50
C ALA A 283 7.66 -16.62 -12.30
N LYS A 284 6.68 -16.54 -11.38
CA LYS A 284 5.62 -17.56 -11.25
C LYS A 284 4.78 -17.70 -12.52
N LEU A 285 4.50 -16.61 -13.21
CA LEU A 285 3.77 -16.62 -14.49
C LEU A 285 4.53 -17.42 -15.57
N GLU A 286 5.84 -17.24 -15.67
CA GLU A 286 6.68 -17.99 -16.60
C GLU A 286 6.77 -19.49 -16.22
N LEU A 287 6.78 -19.82 -14.92
CA LEU A 287 6.69 -21.23 -14.49
C LEU A 287 5.38 -21.87 -14.92
N LEU A 288 4.25 -21.21 -14.70
CA LEU A 288 2.94 -21.71 -15.12
C LEU A 288 2.87 -21.91 -16.64
N LYS A 289 3.47 -21.01 -17.41
CA LYS A 289 3.58 -21.16 -18.86
C LYS A 289 4.35 -22.43 -19.25
N GLY A 290 5.47 -22.70 -18.56
CA GLY A 290 6.23 -23.94 -18.76
C GLY A 290 5.38 -25.18 -18.48
N ASP A 291 4.60 -25.19 -17.40
CA ASP A 291 3.70 -26.29 -17.06
C ASP A 291 2.60 -26.49 -18.13
N ILE A 292 2.01 -25.40 -18.63
CA ILE A 292 1.06 -25.42 -19.73
C ILE A 292 1.67 -26.09 -20.96
N ASP A 293 2.88 -25.73 -21.34
CA ASP A 293 3.56 -26.29 -22.51
C ASP A 293 3.81 -27.80 -22.33
N ILE A 294 4.20 -28.24 -21.13
CA ILE A 294 4.40 -29.66 -20.82
C ILE A 294 3.07 -30.43 -20.91
N VAL A 295 1.99 -29.91 -20.34
CA VAL A 295 0.67 -30.54 -20.39
C VAL A 295 0.17 -30.63 -21.82
N ARG A 296 0.30 -29.58 -22.59
CA ARG A 296 -0.07 -29.51 -24.03
C ARG A 296 0.69 -30.54 -24.88
N GLU A 297 1.98 -30.70 -24.62
CA GLU A 297 2.79 -31.70 -25.28
C GLU A 297 2.35 -33.13 -24.91
N ARG A 298 2.06 -33.39 -23.65
CA ARG A 298 1.53 -34.69 -23.20
C ARG A 298 0.20 -35.04 -23.86
N GLU A 299 -0.72 -34.07 -23.94
CA GLU A 299 -2.01 -34.29 -24.62
C GLU A 299 -1.85 -34.55 -26.11
N ARG A 300 -0.97 -33.79 -26.76
CA ARG A 300 -0.64 -34.02 -28.19
C ARG A 300 -0.07 -35.40 -28.42
N ASN A 301 0.87 -35.85 -27.57
CA ASN A 301 1.48 -37.17 -27.68
C ASN A 301 0.45 -38.29 -27.42
N ARG A 302 -0.47 -38.12 -26.46
CA ARG A 302 -1.58 -39.06 -26.26
C ARG A 302 -2.50 -39.11 -27.46
N GLY A 303 -2.85 -37.98 -28.06
CA GLY A 303 -3.64 -37.91 -29.28
C GLY A 303 -2.96 -38.66 -30.45
N GLN A 304 -1.66 -38.49 -30.64
CA GLN A 304 -0.89 -39.20 -31.68
C GLN A 304 -0.90 -40.72 -31.47
N VAL A 305 -0.73 -41.19 -30.22
CA VAL A 305 -0.81 -42.64 -29.91
C VAL A 305 -2.19 -43.19 -30.24
N VAL A 306 -3.26 -42.49 -29.88
CA VAL A 306 -4.64 -42.91 -30.20
C VAL A 306 -4.84 -43.01 -31.70
N ILE A 307 -4.37 -42.04 -32.48
CA ILE A 307 -4.46 -42.07 -33.96
C ILE A 307 -3.66 -43.23 -34.51
N GLN A 308 -2.46 -43.49 -34.01
CA GLN A 308 -1.64 -44.62 -34.47
C GLN A 308 -2.32 -45.97 -34.19
N VAL A 309 -2.92 -46.14 -33.02
CA VAL A 309 -3.67 -47.35 -32.66
C VAL A 309 -4.89 -47.51 -33.56
N LEU A 310 -5.64 -46.45 -33.81
CA LEU A 310 -6.78 -46.49 -34.73
C LEU A 310 -6.36 -46.87 -36.15
N LEU A 311 -5.28 -46.30 -36.67
CA LEU A 311 -4.74 -46.64 -38.00
C LEU A 311 -4.28 -48.10 -38.07
N ALA A 312 -3.63 -48.61 -37.00
CA ALA A 312 -3.24 -50.02 -36.92
C ALA A 312 -4.46 -50.96 -36.96
N VAL A 313 -5.51 -50.64 -36.22
CA VAL A 313 -6.77 -51.41 -36.20
C VAL A 313 -7.43 -51.41 -37.58
N ILE A 314 -7.52 -50.24 -38.21
CA ILE A 314 -8.09 -50.13 -39.58
C ILE A 314 -7.27 -50.97 -40.58
N SER A 315 -5.95 -50.87 -40.54
CA SER A 315 -5.07 -51.67 -41.38
C SER A 315 -5.24 -53.17 -41.20
N MET A 316 -5.42 -53.64 -39.97
CA MET A 316 -5.70 -55.06 -39.70
C MET A 316 -7.07 -55.51 -40.24
N LEU A 317 -8.07 -54.62 -40.23
CA LEU A 317 -9.40 -54.91 -40.77
C LEU A 317 -9.42 -54.96 -42.30
N GLN A 318 -8.52 -54.26 -42.97
CA GLN A 318 -8.41 -54.25 -44.44
C GLN A 318 -7.64 -55.47 -45.00
N LEU A 319 -6.91 -56.18 -44.16
CA LEU A 319 -6.15 -57.35 -44.50
C LEU A 319 -6.96 -58.65 -44.41
N LYS A 320 -8.24 -58.60 -44.08
CA LYS A 320 -9.22 -59.68 -44.18
C LYS A 320 -10.10 -59.54 -45.40
#